data_8dbe9e48dad8ee788d919bf11833993e
#
_entry.id   8dbe9e48dad8ee788d919bf11833993e
#
_cell.length_a   1.000
_cell.length_b   1.000
_cell.length_c   1.000
_cell.angle_alpha   90.00
_cell.angle_beta   90.00
_cell.angle_gamma   90.00
#
_symmetry.space_group_name_H-M   'P 1'
#
loop_
_entity.id
_entity.type
_entity.pdbx_description
1 polymer ?
#
loop_
_entity_poly.entity_id
_entity_poly.type
_entity_poly.pdbx_seq_one_letter_code
_entity_poly.pdbx_strand_id
1 'polypeptide(L)'
;MFTRRTLVEGSLMQLQPVALRYEVWDVFTSQPFGGNPLAVFFNSDALTVEQMFALTREMNHSETTFVTRDQKVRIFTATEELPFAGHPVLGTAFALQRRNPKESLITVQVPQGPIQVRFTGTSAMMLQQAPEFREIHEAAVIAPMLGLNPGDLVANLPIQTVSTGRPNLIVMLKTMAAMKSVRFNWPALQEYFAKGDVQRGIYLLTRDTIDIASLVFARKLTPRLEDPATGSAAGCAAAYLVKYNLAPSGITVKMEQGHLMGRPSELLLSAVRQSGGAVTQVQVGGSSVHRLG
;
A
#
# COMPACT_ATOMS: atom_id res chain seq x y z
N MET A 1 -21.16 23.17 51.74
CA MET A 1 -20.41 24.15 50.94
C MET A 1 -19.89 23.39 49.71
N PHE A 2 -20.63 23.39 48.60
CA PHE A 2 -20.30 22.64 47.38
C PHE A 2 -19.57 23.56 46.42
N THR A 3 -18.32 23.25 46.13
CA THR A 3 -17.46 23.95 45.19
C THR A 3 -17.91 23.60 43.74
N ARG A 4 -18.22 24.62 42.96
CA ARG A 4 -18.55 24.55 41.53
C ARG A 4 -17.33 23.99 40.78
N ARG A 5 -17.51 22.85 40.12
CA ARG A 5 -16.61 22.41 39.03
C ARG A 5 -16.75 23.35 37.84
N THR A 6 -15.69 24.04 37.51
CA THR A 6 -15.56 24.80 36.26
C THR A 6 -15.56 23.80 35.12
N LEU A 7 -16.64 23.76 34.36
CA LEU A 7 -16.65 23.08 33.06
C LEU A 7 -15.70 23.87 32.13
N VAL A 8 -14.64 23.21 31.69
CA VAL A 8 -13.81 23.72 30.60
C VAL A 8 -14.70 23.64 29.36
N GLU A 9 -15.15 24.79 28.87
CA GLU A 9 -15.79 24.92 27.57
C GLU A 9 -14.76 24.53 26.49
N GLY A 10 -14.79 23.27 26.09
CA GLY A 10 -14.15 22.85 24.84
C GLY A 10 -14.86 23.59 23.70
N SER A 11 -14.18 24.51 23.08
CA SER A 11 -14.64 25.20 21.87
C SER A 11 -15.03 24.15 20.85
N LEU A 12 -16.34 23.91 20.69
CA LEU A 12 -16.87 23.18 19.54
C LEU A 12 -16.48 23.99 18.31
N MET A 13 -15.52 23.48 17.58
CA MET A 13 -15.10 24.05 16.31
C MET A 13 -16.32 24.14 15.40
N GLN A 14 -16.87 25.34 15.23
CA GLN A 14 -17.96 25.58 14.28
C GLN A 14 -17.41 25.31 12.87
N LEU A 15 -17.66 24.10 12.39
CA LEU A 15 -17.44 23.76 10.99
C LEU A 15 -18.44 24.57 10.17
N GLN A 16 -17.96 25.62 9.51
CA GLN A 16 -18.73 26.23 8.44
C GLN A 16 -19.00 25.12 7.41
N PRO A 17 -20.24 24.95 6.93
CA PRO A 17 -20.54 23.92 5.96
C PRO A 17 -19.82 24.22 4.64
N VAL A 18 -18.65 23.64 4.47
CA VAL A 18 -17.93 23.66 3.20
C VAL A 18 -18.48 22.51 2.38
N ALA A 19 -19.07 22.78 1.24
CA ALA A 19 -19.48 21.76 0.28
C ALA A 19 -18.22 21.14 -0.32
N LEU A 20 -17.80 20.01 0.25
CA LEU A 20 -16.64 19.25 -0.23
C LEU A 20 -17.10 18.26 -1.29
N ARG A 21 -16.44 18.29 -2.44
CA ARG A 21 -16.55 17.23 -3.44
C ARG A 21 -15.55 16.14 -3.12
N TYR A 22 -16.01 14.90 -3.06
CA TYR A 22 -15.14 13.75 -2.95
C TYR A 22 -15.61 12.63 -3.87
N GLU A 23 -14.70 11.74 -4.17
CA GLU A 23 -14.95 10.50 -4.92
C GLU A 23 -14.44 9.34 -4.10
N VAL A 24 -15.07 8.18 -4.22
CA VAL A 24 -14.59 6.93 -3.63
C VAL A 24 -14.18 5.99 -4.75
N TRP A 25 -12.95 5.54 -4.69
CA TRP A 25 -12.32 4.65 -5.64
C TRP A 25 -11.96 3.33 -4.98
N ASP A 26 -12.17 2.23 -5.67
CA ASP A 26 -11.60 0.93 -5.31
C ASP A 26 -10.34 0.73 -6.17
N VAL A 27 -9.17 0.75 -5.54
CA VAL A 27 -7.85 0.76 -6.20
C VAL A 27 -7.29 -0.65 -6.26
N PHE A 28 -6.62 -1.03 -7.35
CA PHE A 28 -6.13 -2.37 -7.65
C PHE A 28 -7.25 -3.40 -7.89
N THR A 29 -8.30 -2.98 -8.58
CA THR A 29 -9.38 -3.87 -8.98
C THR A 29 -10.08 -3.33 -10.23
N SER A 30 -10.65 -4.23 -11.01
CA SER A 30 -11.57 -3.92 -12.11
C SER A 30 -13.05 -4.07 -11.71
N GLN A 31 -13.33 -4.47 -10.45
CA GLN A 31 -14.67 -4.71 -9.95
C GLN A 31 -14.95 -3.85 -8.72
N PRO A 32 -16.16 -3.27 -8.59
CA PRO A 32 -16.56 -2.56 -7.36
C PRO A 32 -16.49 -3.49 -6.14
N PHE A 33 -16.15 -2.90 -5.00
CA PHE A 33 -16.04 -3.58 -3.70
C PHE A 33 -14.87 -4.56 -3.55
N GLY A 34 -14.03 -4.71 -4.59
CA GLY A 34 -12.69 -5.29 -4.49
C GLY A 34 -11.65 -4.23 -4.11
N GLY A 35 -10.37 -4.55 -4.26
CA GLY A 35 -9.27 -3.58 -4.14
C GLY A 35 -9.15 -2.89 -2.80
N ASN A 36 -8.35 -1.84 -2.76
CA ASN A 36 -8.16 -0.98 -1.59
C ASN A 36 -8.98 0.31 -1.74
N PRO A 37 -9.94 0.59 -0.85
CA PRO A 37 -10.79 1.76 -0.96
C PRO A 37 -10.02 3.06 -0.65
N LEU A 38 -10.29 4.10 -1.43
CA LEU A 38 -9.71 5.42 -1.29
C LEU A 38 -10.77 6.50 -1.43
N ALA A 39 -10.84 7.42 -0.47
CA ALA A 39 -11.56 8.66 -0.63
C ALA A 39 -10.61 9.76 -1.15
N VAL A 40 -11.02 10.46 -2.21
CA VAL A 40 -10.29 11.56 -2.84
C VAL A 40 -11.12 12.83 -2.72
N PHE A 41 -10.71 13.74 -1.84
CA PHE A 41 -11.34 15.05 -1.67
C PHE A 41 -10.69 16.08 -2.59
N PHE A 42 -11.51 16.92 -3.22
CA PHE A 42 -11.05 17.95 -4.16
C PHE A 42 -11.29 19.35 -3.62
N ASN A 43 -10.51 20.34 -4.12
CA ASN A 43 -10.55 21.73 -3.69
C ASN A 43 -10.40 21.87 -2.16
N SER A 44 -9.46 21.11 -1.61
CA SER A 44 -9.29 20.98 -0.16
C SER A 44 -8.46 22.10 0.48
N ASP A 45 -8.19 23.19 -0.27
CA ASP A 45 -7.34 24.33 0.17
C ASP A 45 -7.82 25.00 1.46
N ALA A 46 -9.12 25.03 1.70
CA ALA A 46 -9.72 25.65 2.86
C ALA A 46 -9.76 24.76 4.11
N LEU A 47 -9.39 23.47 3.99
CA LEU A 47 -9.40 22.54 5.11
C LEU A 47 -8.17 22.71 5.99
N THR A 48 -8.39 22.74 7.30
CA THR A 48 -7.29 22.61 8.26
C THR A 48 -6.81 21.18 8.36
N VAL A 49 -5.62 20.97 8.92
CA VAL A 49 -5.05 19.64 9.14
C VAL A 49 -5.97 18.77 10.03
N GLU A 50 -6.54 19.38 11.08
CA GLU A 50 -7.46 18.71 12.00
C GLU A 50 -8.74 18.25 11.29
N GLN A 51 -9.24 19.05 10.34
CA GLN A 51 -10.40 18.70 9.51
C GLN A 51 -10.07 17.55 8.55
N MET A 52 -8.87 17.55 7.94
CA MET A 52 -8.42 16.45 7.09
C MET A 52 -8.30 15.15 7.89
N PHE A 53 -7.75 15.19 9.11
CA PHE A 53 -7.76 14.02 10.02
C PHE A 53 -9.15 13.56 10.40
N ALA A 54 -10.07 14.49 10.70
CA ALA A 54 -11.45 14.16 11.05
C ALA A 54 -12.17 13.46 9.89
N LEU A 55 -12.05 13.99 8.68
CA LEU A 55 -12.61 13.38 7.46
C LEU A 55 -11.98 12.01 7.16
N THR A 56 -10.69 11.86 7.36
CA THR A 56 -10.01 10.57 7.17
C THR A 56 -10.53 9.51 8.13
N ARG A 57 -10.75 9.87 9.40
CA ARG A 57 -11.36 8.96 10.39
C ARG A 57 -12.80 8.63 10.06
N GLU A 58 -13.59 9.62 9.57
CA GLU A 58 -14.98 9.43 9.17
C GLU A 58 -15.09 8.48 7.98
N MET A 59 -14.21 8.62 6.96
CA MET A 59 -14.17 7.69 5.83
C MET A 59 -13.78 6.27 6.23
N ASN A 60 -13.03 6.11 7.31
CA ASN A 60 -12.59 4.82 7.86
C ASN A 60 -11.91 3.90 6.82
N HIS A 61 -11.22 4.48 5.86
CA HIS A 61 -10.32 3.79 4.95
C HIS A 61 -8.89 3.79 5.52
N SER A 62 -8.00 2.98 4.96
CA SER A 62 -6.59 2.97 5.37
C SER A 62 -5.93 4.35 5.18
N GLU A 63 -6.23 4.99 4.05
CA GLU A 63 -5.81 6.36 3.74
C GLU A 63 -6.93 7.15 3.03
N THR A 64 -6.76 8.47 3.05
CA THR A 64 -7.59 9.45 2.33
C THR A 64 -6.69 10.48 1.69
N THR A 65 -7.03 10.95 0.49
CA THR A 65 -6.29 12.01 -0.20
C THR A 65 -7.07 13.30 -0.30
N PHE A 66 -6.33 14.40 -0.21
CA PHE A 66 -6.83 15.76 -0.31
C PHE A 66 -6.09 16.47 -1.43
N VAL A 67 -6.81 16.81 -2.50
CA VAL A 67 -6.29 17.48 -3.69
C VAL A 67 -6.63 18.95 -3.63
N THR A 68 -5.64 19.81 -3.69
CA THR A 68 -5.79 21.27 -3.72
C THR A 68 -6.10 21.75 -5.14
N ARG A 69 -6.46 23.03 -5.32
CA ARG A 69 -6.74 23.63 -6.63
C ARG A 69 -5.50 23.69 -7.51
N ASP A 70 -4.31 23.86 -6.93
CA ASP A 70 -3.02 23.79 -7.62
C ASP A 70 -2.50 22.35 -7.79
N GLN A 71 -3.39 21.33 -7.62
CA GLN A 71 -3.16 19.91 -7.82
C GLN A 71 -2.09 19.28 -6.92
N LYS A 72 -1.75 19.89 -5.79
CA LYS A 72 -0.98 19.24 -4.75
C LYS A 72 -1.84 18.24 -4.01
N VAL A 73 -1.24 17.12 -3.63
CA VAL A 73 -1.93 16.00 -2.99
C VAL A 73 -1.33 15.74 -1.62
N ARG A 74 -2.19 15.75 -0.61
CA ARG A 74 -1.85 15.36 0.76
C ARG A 74 -2.51 14.02 1.07
N ILE A 75 -1.80 13.16 1.79
CA ILE A 75 -2.23 11.78 2.07
C ILE A 75 -2.29 11.59 3.58
N PHE A 76 -3.44 11.19 4.10
CA PHE A 76 -3.65 11.02 5.53
C PHE A 76 -4.09 9.59 5.86
N THR A 77 -3.51 9.05 6.92
CA THR A 77 -4.07 7.94 7.70
C THR A 77 -4.92 8.51 8.85
N ALA A 78 -5.53 7.65 9.66
CA ALA A 78 -6.27 8.09 10.84
C ALA A 78 -5.39 8.85 11.87
N THR A 79 -4.06 8.69 11.82
CA THR A 79 -3.12 9.16 12.85
C THR A 79 -1.95 10.00 12.35
N GLU A 80 -1.62 9.94 11.07
CA GLU A 80 -0.46 10.64 10.50
C GLU A 80 -0.70 11.10 9.06
N GLU A 81 -0.01 12.17 8.65
CA GLU A 81 0.13 12.57 7.26
C GLU A 81 1.34 11.85 6.66
N LEU A 82 1.15 11.25 5.48
CA LEU A 82 2.20 10.50 4.78
C LEU A 82 2.81 11.32 3.65
N PRO A 83 4.14 11.33 3.50
CA PRO A 83 4.79 11.99 2.38
C PRO A 83 4.54 11.27 1.04
N PHE A 84 4.21 9.97 1.11
CA PHE A 84 3.89 9.09 -0.04
C PHE A 84 3.15 7.85 0.43
N ALA A 85 2.20 7.37 -0.38
CA ALA A 85 1.60 6.04 -0.25
C ALA A 85 1.16 5.53 -1.63
N GLY A 86 1.35 4.23 -1.91
CA GLY A 86 1.20 3.66 -3.24
C GLY A 86 -0.22 3.70 -3.79
N HIS A 87 -1.20 3.07 -3.10
CA HIS A 87 -2.58 3.04 -3.58
C HIS A 87 -3.24 4.42 -3.58
N PRO A 88 -2.98 5.34 -2.62
CA PRO A 88 -3.51 6.68 -2.67
C PRO A 88 -3.03 7.48 -3.89
N VAL A 89 -1.76 7.37 -4.25
CA VAL A 89 -1.22 8.02 -5.46
C VAL A 89 -1.88 7.47 -6.72
N LEU A 90 -1.97 6.13 -6.84
CA LEU A 90 -2.59 5.49 -8.00
C LEU A 90 -4.08 5.86 -8.13
N GLY A 91 -4.87 5.75 -7.06
CA GLY A 91 -6.29 6.09 -7.06
C GLY A 91 -6.55 7.57 -7.33
N THR A 92 -5.73 8.48 -6.76
CA THR A 92 -5.80 9.91 -7.08
C THR A 92 -5.47 10.18 -8.55
N ALA A 93 -4.49 9.47 -9.13
CA ALA A 93 -4.20 9.60 -10.56
C ALA A 93 -5.40 9.20 -11.44
N PHE A 94 -6.13 8.13 -11.10
CA PHE A 94 -7.37 7.76 -11.77
C PHE A 94 -8.45 8.83 -11.62
N ALA A 95 -8.60 9.40 -10.44
CA ALA A 95 -9.55 10.48 -10.19
C ALA A 95 -9.22 11.77 -10.98
N LEU A 96 -7.94 12.09 -11.14
CA LEU A 96 -7.48 13.21 -11.97
C LEU A 96 -7.63 12.91 -13.47
N GLN A 97 -7.25 11.72 -13.92
CA GLN A 97 -7.35 11.29 -15.32
C GLN A 97 -8.81 11.26 -15.79
N ARG A 98 -9.77 10.87 -14.94
CA ARG A 98 -11.20 10.94 -15.25
C ARG A 98 -11.67 12.35 -15.63
N ARG A 99 -11.02 13.40 -15.09
CA ARG A 99 -11.31 14.80 -15.44
C ARG A 99 -10.66 15.24 -16.73
N ASN A 100 -9.59 14.55 -17.15
CA ASN A 100 -8.88 14.78 -18.39
C ASN A 100 -8.57 13.44 -19.12
N PRO A 101 -9.59 12.77 -19.68
CA PRO A 101 -9.46 11.40 -20.20
C PRO A 101 -8.47 11.23 -21.37
N LYS A 102 -8.03 12.33 -21.98
CA LYS A 102 -7.04 12.29 -23.06
C LYS A 102 -5.60 12.16 -22.58
N GLU A 103 -5.34 12.44 -21.31
CA GLU A 103 -4.00 12.34 -20.75
C GLU A 103 -3.66 10.89 -20.41
N SER A 104 -2.58 10.40 -21.02
CA SER A 104 -2.01 9.08 -20.73
C SER A 104 -0.90 9.10 -19.68
N LEU A 105 -0.53 10.29 -19.20
CA LEU A 105 0.47 10.49 -18.16
C LEU A 105 -0.03 11.53 -17.17
N ILE A 106 -0.28 11.10 -15.93
CA ILE A 106 -0.67 11.98 -14.83
C ILE A 106 0.51 12.11 -13.86
N THR A 107 0.84 13.34 -13.50
CA THR A 107 1.83 13.59 -12.44
C THR A 107 1.11 13.97 -11.16
N VAL A 108 1.22 13.13 -10.13
CA VAL A 108 0.66 13.36 -8.80
C VAL A 108 1.70 14.06 -7.94
N GLN A 109 1.41 15.30 -7.50
CA GLN A 109 2.31 16.13 -6.71
C GLN A 109 2.11 15.83 -5.21
N VAL A 110 2.96 14.96 -4.63
CA VAL A 110 2.94 14.61 -3.20
C VAL A 110 4.14 15.25 -2.47
N PRO A 111 4.14 15.34 -1.13
CA PRO A 111 5.25 15.93 -0.37
C PRO A 111 6.63 15.30 -0.66
N GLN A 112 6.67 13.99 -0.97
CA GLN A 112 7.92 13.31 -1.36
C GLN A 112 8.46 13.76 -2.73
N GLY A 113 7.63 14.40 -3.56
CA GLY A 113 7.95 14.84 -4.91
C GLY A 113 6.94 14.36 -5.96
N PRO A 114 7.13 14.73 -7.23
CA PRO A 114 6.23 14.34 -8.32
C PRO A 114 6.32 12.85 -8.63
N ILE A 115 5.17 12.20 -8.68
CA ILE A 115 5.05 10.78 -9.04
C ILE A 115 4.33 10.65 -10.38
N GLN A 116 4.99 10.06 -11.36
CA GLN A 116 4.42 9.81 -12.66
C GLN A 116 3.61 8.52 -12.69
N VAL A 117 2.38 8.61 -13.14
CA VAL A 117 1.46 7.49 -13.33
C VAL A 117 1.08 7.43 -14.81
N ARG A 118 1.50 6.37 -15.49
CA ARG A 118 1.25 6.16 -16.92
C ARG A 118 0.08 5.22 -17.12
N PHE A 119 -0.89 5.66 -17.91
CA PHE A 119 -2.09 4.91 -18.27
C PHE A 119 -1.90 4.11 -19.55
N THR A 120 -2.42 2.88 -19.57
CA THR A 120 -2.49 2.01 -20.74
C THR A 120 -3.82 1.25 -20.68
N GLY A 121 -4.75 1.62 -21.55
CA GLY A 121 -6.12 1.09 -21.49
C GLY A 121 -6.79 1.41 -20.15
N THR A 122 -7.26 0.39 -19.46
CA THR A 122 -7.97 0.51 -18.15
C THR A 122 -7.05 0.40 -16.93
N SER A 123 -5.75 0.25 -17.14
CA SER A 123 -4.76 0.13 -16.05
C SER A 123 -3.74 1.27 -16.11
N ALA A 124 -3.07 1.49 -14.99
CA ALA A 124 -1.98 2.45 -14.90
C ALA A 124 -0.81 1.88 -14.10
N MET A 125 0.39 2.33 -14.45
CA MET A 125 1.65 1.95 -13.80
C MET A 125 2.34 3.17 -13.21
N MET A 126 2.86 3.02 -12.00
CA MET A 126 3.57 4.03 -11.25
C MET A 126 5.02 3.57 -11.03
N LEU A 127 5.97 4.43 -11.37
CA LEU A 127 7.39 4.19 -11.08
C LEU A 127 7.64 4.36 -9.57
N GLN A 128 8.35 3.39 -8.99
CA GLN A 128 8.79 3.42 -7.59
C GLN A 128 10.23 3.92 -7.49
N GLN A 129 10.69 4.23 -6.28
CA GLN A 129 12.10 4.51 -6.04
C GLN A 129 12.98 3.29 -6.35
N ALA A 130 14.28 3.53 -6.58
CA ALA A 130 15.24 2.45 -6.75
C ALA A 130 15.23 1.52 -5.53
N PRO A 131 15.24 0.19 -5.75
CA PRO A 131 15.14 -0.75 -4.64
C PRO A 131 16.45 -0.83 -3.85
N GLU A 132 16.31 -0.80 -2.53
CA GLU A 132 17.39 -1.12 -1.59
C GLU A 132 17.15 -2.53 -1.03
N PHE A 133 18.13 -3.40 -1.17
CA PHE A 133 18.12 -4.71 -0.55
C PHE A 133 18.95 -4.65 0.73
N ARG A 134 18.26 -4.80 1.85
CA ARG A 134 18.83 -4.67 3.20
C ARG A 134 19.04 -6.04 3.82
N GLU A 135 18.96 -6.15 5.14
CA GLU A 135 19.30 -7.31 5.92
C GLU A 135 18.53 -8.57 5.49
N ILE A 136 19.21 -9.70 5.60
CA ILE A 136 18.63 -11.05 5.51
C ILE A 136 18.39 -11.55 6.94
N HIS A 137 17.26 -12.22 7.12
CA HIS A 137 16.80 -12.69 8.42
C HIS A 137 16.71 -14.21 8.46
N GLU A 138 16.96 -14.78 9.64
CA GLU A 138 16.94 -16.23 9.85
C GLU A 138 15.50 -16.78 9.91
N ALA A 139 15.23 -17.84 9.14
CA ALA A 139 13.92 -18.49 9.12
C ALA A 139 13.52 -19.04 10.50
N ALA A 140 14.49 -19.56 11.27
CA ALA A 140 14.28 -20.06 12.62
C ALA A 140 13.81 -18.96 13.60
N VAL A 141 14.14 -17.69 13.31
CA VAL A 141 13.72 -16.53 14.11
C VAL A 141 12.37 -15.98 13.65
N ILE A 142 12.20 -15.84 12.33
CA ILE A 142 11.00 -15.19 11.77
C ILE A 142 9.77 -16.10 11.78
N ALA A 143 9.92 -17.38 11.44
CA ALA A 143 8.77 -18.28 11.30
C ALA A 143 7.92 -18.40 12.58
N PRO A 144 8.49 -18.58 13.79
CA PRO A 144 7.69 -18.62 15.03
C PRO A 144 6.93 -17.31 15.30
N MET A 145 7.49 -16.15 14.92
CA MET A 145 6.81 -14.85 15.07
C MET A 145 5.61 -14.71 14.14
N LEU A 146 5.57 -15.50 13.05
CA LEU A 146 4.44 -15.59 12.12
C LEU A 146 3.43 -16.68 12.52
N GLY A 147 3.71 -17.44 13.60
CA GLY A 147 2.94 -18.62 13.99
C GLY A 147 3.12 -19.80 13.05
N LEU A 148 4.29 -19.90 12.39
CA LEU A 148 4.66 -20.91 11.41
C LEU A 148 5.88 -21.71 11.89
N ASN A 149 6.10 -22.87 11.25
CA ASN A 149 7.36 -23.59 11.36
C ASN A 149 8.33 -23.09 10.26
N PRO A 150 9.66 -23.18 10.48
CA PRO A 150 10.64 -22.87 9.42
C PRO A 150 10.41 -23.69 8.14
N GLY A 151 9.85 -24.90 8.27
CA GLY A 151 9.50 -25.77 7.16
C GLY A 151 8.37 -25.28 6.26
N ASP A 152 7.56 -24.29 6.71
CA ASP A 152 6.48 -23.67 5.91
C ASP A 152 7.04 -22.57 4.96
N LEU A 153 8.27 -22.15 5.17
CA LEU A 153 8.96 -21.16 4.35
C LEU A 153 9.76 -21.82 3.22
N VAL A 154 9.97 -21.10 2.12
CA VAL A 154 10.77 -21.57 0.99
C VAL A 154 12.25 -21.50 1.36
N ALA A 155 12.91 -22.65 1.58
CA ALA A 155 14.23 -22.76 2.21
C ALA A 155 15.38 -22.09 1.41
N ASN A 156 15.31 -22.08 0.08
CA ASN A 156 16.36 -21.54 -0.80
C ASN A 156 16.13 -20.07 -1.21
N LEU A 157 15.19 -19.39 -0.56
CA LEU A 157 14.95 -17.97 -0.77
C LEU A 157 15.18 -17.19 0.53
N PRO A 158 15.95 -16.09 0.50
CA PRO A 158 16.22 -15.33 1.70
C PRO A 158 14.98 -14.57 2.18
N ILE A 159 14.75 -14.56 3.48
CA ILE A 159 13.84 -13.61 4.12
C ILE A 159 14.59 -12.28 4.16
N GLN A 160 14.20 -11.32 3.35
CA GLN A 160 14.98 -10.10 3.19
C GLN A 160 14.13 -8.84 3.33
N THR A 161 14.68 -7.84 4.02
CA THR A 161 14.14 -6.48 4.01
C THR A 161 14.49 -5.81 2.68
N VAL A 162 13.45 -5.35 1.97
CA VAL A 162 13.56 -4.61 0.71
C VAL A 162 12.79 -3.30 0.84
N SER A 163 13.32 -2.22 0.29
CA SER A 163 12.68 -0.90 0.28
C SER A 163 12.64 -0.33 -1.13
N THR A 164 11.49 0.18 -1.53
CA THR A 164 11.31 1.05 -2.71
C THR A 164 10.72 2.40 -2.28
N GLY A 165 11.22 2.91 -1.14
CA GLY A 165 10.74 4.10 -0.44
C GLY A 165 10.22 3.78 0.97
N ARG A 166 9.55 2.63 1.17
CA ARG A 166 9.13 2.12 2.48
C ARG A 166 9.59 0.67 2.66
N PRO A 167 10.36 0.34 3.71
CA PRO A 167 10.92 -1.00 3.87
C PRO A 167 9.84 -2.03 4.24
N ASN A 168 9.92 -3.20 3.62
CA ASN A 168 9.11 -4.37 3.93
C ASN A 168 9.99 -5.62 4.01
N LEU A 169 9.69 -6.46 5.00
CA LEU A 169 10.28 -7.79 5.11
C LEU A 169 9.53 -8.74 4.17
N ILE A 170 10.21 -9.23 3.15
CA ILE A 170 9.64 -10.18 2.18
C ILE A 170 9.87 -11.60 2.68
N VAL A 171 8.77 -12.36 2.79
CA VAL A 171 8.79 -13.76 3.24
C VAL A 171 8.04 -14.62 2.23
N MET A 172 8.74 -15.61 1.65
CA MET A 172 8.13 -16.57 0.72
C MET A 172 7.66 -17.81 1.47
N LEU A 173 6.34 -18.07 1.41
CA LEU A 173 5.68 -19.25 1.96
C LEU A 173 5.49 -20.30 0.87
N LYS A 174 5.54 -21.59 1.25
CA LYS A 174 5.41 -22.70 0.31
C LYS A 174 4.01 -22.86 -0.26
N THR A 175 2.97 -22.62 0.56
CA THR A 175 1.59 -22.96 0.21
C THR A 175 0.57 -21.93 0.68
N MET A 176 -0.58 -21.91 0.05
CA MET A 176 -1.76 -21.16 0.51
C MET A 176 -2.24 -21.63 1.89
N ALA A 177 -2.06 -22.90 2.23
CA ALA A 177 -2.38 -23.42 3.56
C ALA A 177 -1.53 -22.74 4.64
N ALA A 178 -0.21 -22.63 4.42
CA ALA A 178 0.68 -21.85 5.30
C ALA A 178 0.27 -20.37 5.35
N MET A 179 -0.08 -19.77 4.20
CA MET A 179 -0.55 -18.38 4.12
C MET A 179 -1.80 -18.13 4.98
N LYS A 180 -2.77 -19.06 4.95
CA LYS A 180 -4.01 -18.99 5.74
C LYS A 180 -3.78 -19.22 7.24
N SER A 181 -2.77 -20.00 7.61
CA SER A 181 -2.46 -20.33 9.00
C SER A 181 -1.70 -19.26 9.75
N VAL A 182 -1.14 -18.26 9.05
CA VAL A 182 -0.37 -17.17 9.68
C VAL A 182 -1.12 -16.52 10.84
N ARG A 183 -0.44 -16.41 11.97
CA ARG A 183 -0.88 -15.70 13.18
C ARG A 183 0.31 -14.92 13.75
N PHE A 184 0.30 -13.60 13.58
CA PHE A 184 1.41 -12.77 14.03
C PHE A 184 1.49 -12.68 15.56
N ASN A 185 2.65 -12.98 16.11
CA ASN A 185 3.02 -12.59 17.47
C ASN A 185 3.52 -11.14 17.42
N TRP A 186 2.60 -10.18 17.51
CA TRP A 186 2.92 -8.75 17.41
C TRP A 186 3.92 -8.27 18.44
N PRO A 187 3.85 -8.64 19.74
CA PRO A 187 4.86 -8.25 20.73
C PRO A 187 6.26 -8.70 20.32
N ALA A 188 6.43 -9.96 19.92
CA ALA A 188 7.74 -10.47 19.49
C ALA A 188 8.25 -9.78 18.22
N LEU A 189 7.38 -9.49 17.25
CA LEU A 189 7.73 -8.76 16.05
C LEU A 189 8.14 -7.31 16.36
N GLN A 190 7.43 -6.62 17.24
CA GLN A 190 7.78 -5.27 17.66
C GLN A 190 9.14 -5.22 18.36
N GLU A 191 9.39 -6.15 19.28
CA GLU A 191 10.69 -6.26 19.96
C GLU A 191 11.83 -6.56 18.96
N TYR A 192 11.59 -7.48 18.02
CA TYR A 192 12.57 -7.82 16.99
C TYR A 192 12.92 -6.63 16.11
N PHE A 193 11.91 -5.89 15.62
CA PHE A 193 12.14 -4.73 14.77
C PHE A 193 12.62 -3.49 15.50
N ALA A 194 12.38 -3.37 16.80
CA ALA A 194 12.92 -2.28 17.62
C ALA A 194 14.46 -2.30 17.72
N LYS A 195 15.09 -3.45 17.46
CA LYS A 195 16.56 -3.62 17.43
C LYS A 195 17.20 -3.15 16.11
N GLY A 196 16.38 -2.78 15.11
CA GLY A 196 16.83 -2.28 13.80
C GLY A 196 16.46 -0.82 13.61
N ASP A 197 17.11 -0.15 12.65
CA ASP A 197 16.99 1.30 12.44
C ASP A 197 15.65 1.78 11.88
N VAL A 198 14.73 0.88 11.46
CA VAL A 198 13.49 1.28 10.76
C VAL A 198 12.32 0.34 11.09
N GLN A 199 11.15 0.91 11.39
CA GLN A 199 9.89 0.16 11.40
C GLN A 199 9.66 -0.53 10.05
N ARG A 200 9.46 -1.84 10.09
CA ARG A 200 9.29 -2.69 8.91
C ARG A 200 7.88 -3.25 8.85
N GLY A 201 7.28 -3.20 7.66
CA GLY A 201 6.11 -4.01 7.39
C GLY A 201 6.53 -5.44 7.01
N ILE A 202 5.66 -6.41 7.22
CA ILE A 202 5.88 -7.79 6.73
C ILE A 202 4.97 -8.01 5.52
N TYR A 203 5.55 -8.54 4.46
CA TYR A 203 4.83 -8.89 3.25
C TYR A 203 5.06 -10.36 2.92
N LEU A 204 4.01 -11.14 3.05
CA LEU A 204 4.01 -12.58 2.82
C LEU A 204 3.67 -12.86 1.38
N LEU A 205 4.39 -13.73 0.74
CA LEU A 205 4.19 -14.15 -0.66
C LEU A 205 4.13 -15.67 -0.75
N THR A 206 3.33 -16.18 -1.69
CA THR A 206 3.36 -17.59 -2.11
C THR A 206 3.11 -17.70 -3.62
N ARG A 207 3.64 -18.74 -4.25
CA ARG A 207 3.33 -19.07 -5.65
C ARG A 207 2.09 -19.96 -5.80
N ASP A 208 1.51 -20.38 -4.70
CA ASP A 208 0.23 -21.09 -4.66
C ASP A 208 -0.89 -20.03 -4.74
N THR A 209 -1.30 -19.71 -5.97
CA THR A 209 -2.22 -18.62 -6.32
C THR A 209 -3.66 -19.14 -6.49
N ILE A 210 -4.63 -18.23 -6.41
CA ILE A 210 -6.05 -18.53 -6.68
C ILE A 210 -6.29 -18.53 -8.20
N ASP A 211 -5.83 -17.49 -8.88
CA ASP A 211 -5.86 -17.40 -10.34
C ASP A 211 -4.54 -17.91 -10.92
N ILE A 212 -4.60 -18.90 -11.79
CA ILE A 212 -3.43 -19.51 -12.44
C ILE A 212 -2.64 -18.50 -13.30
N ALA A 213 -3.27 -17.41 -13.74
CA ALA A 213 -2.61 -16.34 -14.47
C ALA A 213 -1.78 -15.42 -13.57
N SER A 214 -1.94 -15.51 -12.26
CA SER A 214 -1.17 -14.75 -11.28
C SER A 214 0.17 -15.43 -10.98
N LEU A 215 1.23 -14.65 -10.84
CA LEU A 215 2.56 -15.16 -10.51
C LEU A 215 2.68 -15.51 -9.03
N VAL A 216 2.13 -14.67 -8.16
CA VAL A 216 2.19 -14.80 -6.70
C VAL A 216 0.88 -14.31 -6.07
N PHE A 217 0.57 -14.91 -4.91
CA PHE A 217 -0.42 -14.41 -3.96
C PHE A 217 0.31 -13.71 -2.82
N ALA A 218 -0.20 -12.54 -2.41
CA ALA A 218 0.36 -11.75 -1.33
C ALA A 218 -0.61 -11.55 -0.17
N ARG A 219 -0.05 -11.32 1.03
CA ARG A 219 -0.81 -10.95 2.22
C ARG A 219 -0.05 -9.94 3.06
N LYS A 220 -0.75 -8.89 3.50
CA LYS A 220 -0.23 -7.84 4.37
C LYS A 220 -1.09 -7.72 5.61
N LEU A 221 -0.55 -8.12 6.77
CA LEU A 221 -1.21 -7.96 8.05
C LEU A 221 -0.64 -6.75 8.80
N THR A 222 -1.49 -6.05 9.50
CA THR A 222 -1.15 -4.99 10.46
C THR A 222 -1.68 -5.36 11.84
N PRO A 223 -1.28 -4.69 12.92
CA PRO A 223 -1.81 -4.96 14.25
C PRO A 223 -3.33 -4.80 14.37
N ARG A 224 -3.96 -4.06 13.48
CA ARG A 224 -5.40 -3.75 13.54
C ARG A 224 -6.22 -4.54 12.53
N LEU A 225 -5.67 -4.76 11.32
CA LEU A 225 -6.41 -5.38 10.21
C LEU A 225 -5.45 -5.89 9.12
N GLU A 226 -6.00 -6.64 8.18
CA GLU A 226 -5.32 -7.00 6.93
C GLU A 226 -5.51 -5.86 5.91
N ASP A 227 -4.46 -5.52 5.14
CA ASP A 227 -4.52 -4.54 4.07
C ASP A 227 -4.90 -5.22 2.75
N PRO A 228 -5.94 -4.78 2.04
CA PRO A 228 -6.42 -5.46 0.84
C PRO A 228 -5.45 -5.34 -0.35
N ALA A 229 -4.71 -4.26 -0.49
CA ALA A 229 -3.70 -4.08 -1.54
C ALA A 229 -2.66 -3.05 -1.14
N THR A 230 -1.38 -3.45 -1.14
CA THR A 230 -0.28 -2.64 -0.60
C THR A 230 0.72 -2.28 -1.69
N GLY A 231 0.51 -1.16 -2.38
CA GLY A 231 1.36 -0.73 -3.50
C GLY A 231 2.85 -0.58 -3.16
N SER A 232 3.19 -0.04 -1.96
CA SER A 232 4.58 0.11 -1.53
C SER A 232 5.28 -1.23 -1.27
N ALA A 233 4.57 -2.20 -0.67
CA ALA A 233 5.12 -3.54 -0.45
C ALA A 233 5.19 -4.34 -1.77
N ALA A 234 4.25 -4.10 -2.68
CA ALA A 234 4.25 -4.69 -4.02
C ALA A 234 5.50 -4.29 -4.83
N GLY A 235 5.97 -3.05 -4.69
CA GLY A 235 7.25 -2.62 -5.28
C GLY A 235 8.44 -3.39 -4.72
N CYS A 236 8.49 -3.58 -3.40
CA CYS A 236 9.51 -4.41 -2.77
C CYS A 236 9.44 -5.86 -3.26
N ALA A 237 8.22 -6.42 -3.41
CA ALA A 237 8.02 -7.76 -3.97
C ALA A 237 8.47 -7.84 -5.43
N ALA A 238 8.14 -6.87 -6.29
CA ALA A 238 8.58 -6.84 -7.68
C ALA A 238 10.12 -6.91 -7.79
N ALA A 239 10.81 -6.07 -7.02
CA ALA A 239 12.27 -6.06 -6.97
C ALA A 239 12.83 -7.39 -6.47
N TYR A 240 12.27 -7.95 -5.41
CA TYR A 240 12.67 -9.24 -4.84
C TYR A 240 12.48 -10.39 -5.85
N LEU A 241 11.30 -10.48 -6.44
CA LEU A 241 10.99 -11.55 -7.40
C LEU A 241 11.92 -11.56 -8.60
N VAL A 242 12.26 -10.37 -9.14
CA VAL A 242 13.21 -10.25 -10.26
C VAL A 242 14.65 -10.55 -9.81
N LYS A 243 15.08 -10.08 -8.63
CA LYS A 243 16.42 -10.36 -8.09
C LYS A 243 16.68 -11.85 -7.94
N TYR A 244 15.71 -12.58 -7.43
CA TYR A 244 15.86 -14.03 -7.15
C TYR A 244 15.34 -14.94 -8.27
N ASN A 245 15.18 -14.41 -9.50
CA ASN A 245 14.73 -15.14 -10.70
C ASN A 245 13.34 -15.82 -10.56
N LEU A 246 12.45 -15.25 -9.76
CA LEU A 246 11.07 -15.71 -9.60
C LEU A 246 10.11 -15.03 -10.57
N ALA A 247 10.48 -13.88 -11.11
CA ALA A 247 9.78 -13.16 -12.15
C ALA A 247 10.73 -12.80 -13.31
N PRO A 248 10.25 -12.77 -14.56
CA PRO A 248 11.06 -12.34 -15.69
C PRO A 248 11.37 -10.84 -15.62
N SER A 249 12.61 -10.47 -15.97
CA SER A 249 13.06 -9.07 -16.00
C SER A 249 12.33 -8.28 -17.10
N GLY A 250 11.81 -7.11 -16.76
CA GLY A 250 11.16 -6.18 -17.69
C GLY A 250 9.75 -6.58 -18.14
N ILE A 251 9.24 -7.71 -17.67
CA ILE A 251 7.89 -8.18 -17.98
C ILE A 251 6.95 -7.84 -16.83
N THR A 252 5.77 -7.33 -17.18
CA THR A 252 4.70 -7.10 -16.21
C THR A 252 4.04 -8.43 -15.82
N VAL A 253 3.97 -8.70 -14.53
CA VAL A 253 3.33 -9.89 -13.95
C VAL A 253 2.19 -9.47 -13.03
N LYS A 254 1.24 -10.37 -12.84
CA LYS A 254 0.09 -10.18 -11.96
C LYS A 254 0.35 -10.76 -10.57
N MET A 255 -0.06 -10.03 -9.54
CA MET A 255 -0.04 -10.44 -8.14
C MET A 255 -1.44 -10.28 -7.54
N GLU A 256 -1.88 -11.27 -6.78
CA GLU A 256 -3.13 -11.24 -6.02
C GLU A 256 -2.86 -10.79 -4.58
N GLN A 257 -3.81 -10.04 -4.00
CA GLN A 257 -3.86 -9.72 -2.57
C GLN A 257 -5.32 -9.54 -2.13
N GLY A 258 -5.59 -9.61 -0.82
CA GLY A 258 -6.87 -9.22 -0.23
C GLY A 258 -8.01 -10.24 -0.35
N HIS A 259 -7.84 -11.36 -1.05
CA HIS A 259 -8.88 -12.37 -1.24
C HIS A 259 -9.34 -12.99 0.10
N LEU A 260 -8.41 -13.17 1.05
CA LEU A 260 -8.73 -13.80 2.34
C LEU A 260 -9.56 -12.91 3.26
N MET A 261 -9.64 -11.61 2.97
CA MET A 261 -10.48 -10.65 3.67
C MET A 261 -11.73 -10.21 2.88
N GLY A 262 -12.02 -10.86 1.74
CA GLY A 262 -13.18 -10.56 0.92
C GLY A 262 -13.05 -9.30 0.05
N ARG A 263 -11.83 -8.78 -0.15
CA ARG A 263 -11.53 -7.64 -1.04
C ARG A 263 -10.47 -8.03 -2.08
N PRO A 264 -10.83 -8.88 -3.06
CA PRO A 264 -9.87 -9.34 -4.06
C PRO A 264 -9.25 -8.17 -4.80
N SER A 265 -7.92 -8.18 -4.86
CA SER A 265 -7.10 -7.15 -5.47
C SER A 265 -6.13 -7.77 -6.47
N GLU A 266 -5.89 -7.05 -7.57
CA GLU A 266 -4.98 -7.43 -8.63
C GLU A 266 -3.97 -6.30 -8.85
N LEU A 267 -2.70 -6.58 -8.55
CA LEU A 267 -1.60 -5.64 -8.72
C LEU A 267 -0.72 -6.09 -9.89
N LEU A 268 -0.34 -5.14 -10.73
CA LEU A 268 0.60 -5.33 -11.83
C LEU A 268 1.99 -4.92 -11.36
N LEU A 269 2.97 -5.79 -11.54
CA LEU A 269 4.33 -5.62 -11.08
C LEU A 269 5.32 -5.75 -12.21
N SER A 270 6.32 -4.88 -12.28
CA SER A 270 7.51 -5.12 -13.11
C SER A 270 8.76 -4.53 -12.46
N ALA A 271 9.91 -5.10 -12.79
CA ALA A 271 11.22 -4.54 -12.48
C ALA A 271 12.23 -5.01 -13.52
N VAL A 272 13.29 -4.25 -13.73
CA VAL A 272 14.34 -4.57 -14.71
C VAL A 272 15.61 -4.94 -13.98
N ARG A 273 16.18 -6.10 -14.32
CA ARG A 273 17.51 -6.51 -13.88
C ARG A 273 18.53 -6.17 -14.95
N GLN A 274 19.49 -5.36 -14.59
CA GLN A 274 20.61 -4.97 -15.45
C GLN A 274 21.61 -6.10 -15.60
N SER A 275 22.47 -6.04 -16.62
CA SER A 275 23.55 -7.02 -16.86
C SER A 275 24.49 -7.19 -15.67
N GLY A 276 24.70 -6.14 -14.86
CA GLY A 276 25.48 -6.18 -13.61
C GLY A 276 24.72 -6.70 -12.39
N GLY A 277 23.47 -7.21 -12.54
CA GLY A 277 22.67 -7.78 -11.46
C GLY A 277 21.86 -6.77 -10.64
N ALA A 278 22.07 -5.47 -10.80
CA ALA A 278 21.27 -4.44 -10.15
C ALA A 278 19.82 -4.47 -10.65
N VAL A 279 18.87 -4.32 -9.74
CA VAL A 279 17.45 -4.19 -10.07
C VAL A 279 17.07 -2.72 -10.11
N THR A 280 16.36 -2.31 -11.16
CA THR A 280 15.95 -0.92 -11.42
C THR A 280 14.54 -0.89 -11.99
N GLN A 281 14.04 0.32 -12.27
CA GLN A 281 12.76 0.55 -12.95
C GLN A 281 11.60 -0.26 -12.35
N VAL A 282 11.53 -0.28 -11.02
CA VAL A 282 10.44 -0.94 -10.31
C VAL A 282 9.14 -0.20 -10.58
N GLN A 283 8.14 -0.90 -11.07
CA GLN A 283 6.82 -0.34 -11.33
C GLN A 283 5.74 -1.17 -10.64
N VAL A 284 4.74 -0.48 -10.13
CA VAL A 284 3.53 -1.06 -9.54
C VAL A 284 2.32 -0.36 -10.14
N GLY A 285 1.31 -1.11 -10.46
CA GLY A 285 0.08 -0.56 -11.01
C GLY A 285 -1.08 -1.53 -10.93
N GLY A 286 -2.12 -1.20 -11.67
CA GLY A 286 -3.36 -1.97 -11.76
C GLY A 286 -4.49 -1.11 -12.28
N SER A 287 -5.69 -1.65 -12.25
CA SER A 287 -6.93 -0.92 -12.54
C SER A 287 -7.49 -0.27 -11.28
N SER A 288 -8.39 0.70 -11.47
CA SER A 288 -9.17 1.28 -10.37
C SER A 288 -10.59 1.57 -10.85
N VAL A 289 -11.56 1.36 -9.97
CA VAL A 289 -12.99 1.57 -10.27
C VAL A 289 -13.53 2.70 -9.43
N HIS A 290 -14.17 3.67 -10.09
CA HIS A 290 -14.94 4.71 -9.41
C HIS A 290 -16.21 4.10 -8.83
N ARG A 291 -16.43 4.25 -7.54
CA ARG A 291 -17.56 3.64 -6.85
C ARG A 291 -18.66 4.64 -6.52
N LEU A 292 -18.29 5.82 -6.00
CA LEU A 292 -19.22 6.85 -5.53
C LEU A 292 -18.63 8.25 -5.75
N GLY A 293 -19.52 9.26 -5.96
CA GLY A 293 -19.18 10.68 -6.04
C GLY A 293 -19.70 11.41 -7.25
#